data_11bcb161cf7061fb27b7f823489861c6
#
_entry.id   11bcb161cf7061fb27b7f823489861c6
#
_cell.length_a   1.000
_cell.length_b   1.000
_cell.length_c   1.000
_cell.angle_alpha   90.00
_cell.angle_beta   90.00
_cell.angle_gamma   90.00
#
_symmetry.space_group_name_H-M   'P 1'
#
loop_
_entity.id
_entity.type
_entity.pdbx_description
1 polymer ?
#
loop_
_entity_poly.entity_id
_entity_poly.type
_entity_poly.pdbx_seq_one_letter_code
_entity_poly.pdbx_strand_id
1 'polypeptide(L)'
;YDDFLNDYLRGNRKKMIADLMELIRIPSIRGEAVHGAPYGAEVRCALDRAAEQARRLGLRVYIPEHKKYGYCDIGQGEKIVGIMPHLDVVPALGNWSKAPFEPYITDGYIVGRGSSDDKGGCIASLYALDALQKSGASLNSRVRLIFGCNEETGMDDVAALVSDGQKPDFTLVPDAFWAIGIGHKGRISLTLECNESFHEIIQFSGGDESGASVPD
;
A
#
# COMPACT_ATOMS: atom_id res chain seq x y z
N TYR A 1 5.40 26.83 -5.31
CA TYR A 1 5.41 25.49 -4.70
C TYR A 1 6.17 24.48 -5.55
N ASP A 2 6.08 24.54 -6.90
CA ASP A 2 6.68 23.55 -7.80
C ASP A 2 8.21 23.48 -7.67
N ASP A 3 8.89 24.62 -7.59
CA ASP A 3 10.35 24.65 -7.40
C ASP A 3 10.76 24.00 -6.07
N PHE A 4 10.04 24.31 -4.99
CA PHE A 4 10.29 23.70 -3.67
C PHE A 4 10.11 22.18 -3.73
N LEU A 5 9.00 21.69 -4.33
CA LEU A 5 8.73 20.26 -4.44
C LEU A 5 9.78 19.54 -5.27
N ASN A 6 10.20 20.14 -6.40
CA ASN A 6 11.24 19.59 -7.24
C ASN A 6 12.59 19.49 -6.51
N ASP A 7 12.99 20.54 -5.78
CA ASP A 7 14.22 20.54 -5.02
C ASP A 7 14.17 19.56 -3.84
N TYR A 8 13.02 19.48 -3.17
CA TYR A 8 12.78 18.52 -2.11
C TYR A 8 12.91 17.07 -2.61
N LEU A 9 12.27 16.73 -3.74
CA LEU A 9 12.33 15.39 -4.33
C LEU A 9 13.74 15.03 -4.78
N ARG A 10 14.45 15.96 -5.43
CA ARG A 10 15.86 15.76 -5.85
C ARG A 10 16.75 15.52 -4.63
N GLY A 11 16.60 16.33 -3.59
CA GLY A 11 17.38 16.22 -2.36
C GLY A 11 17.15 14.93 -1.58
N ASN A 12 15.92 14.38 -1.63
CA ASN A 12 15.55 13.17 -0.90
C ASN A 12 15.55 11.89 -1.73
N ARG A 13 15.82 11.94 -3.04
CA ARG A 13 15.72 10.79 -3.94
C ARG A 13 16.46 9.54 -3.43
N LYS A 14 17.69 9.70 -2.97
CA LYS A 14 18.48 8.56 -2.46
C LYS A 14 17.84 7.94 -1.23
N LYS A 15 17.29 8.76 -0.35
CA LYS A 15 16.63 8.32 0.87
C LYS A 15 15.31 7.63 0.57
N MET A 16 14.50 8.17 -0.36
CA MET A 16 13.27 7.53 -0.84
C MET A 16 13.55 6.13 -1.40
N ILE A 17 14.57 5.99 -2.24
CA ILE A 17 14.97 4.70 -2.80
C ILE A 17 15.41 3.74 -1.69
N ALA A 18 16.22 4.20 -0.74
CA ALA A 18 16.67 3.36 0.37
C ALA A 18 15.49 2.89 1.24
N ASP A 19 14.59 3.79 1.58
CA ASP A 19 13.39 3.49 2.37
C ASP A 19 12.45 2.50 1.64
N LEU A 20 12.29 2.64 0.32
CA LEU A 20 11.54 1.67 -0.48
C LEU A 20 12.21 0.30 -0.48
N MET A 21 13.52 0.25 -0.69
CA MET A 21 14.26 -1.01 -0.67
C MET A 21 14.20 -1.68 0.72
N GLU A 22 14.15 -0.93 1.80
CA GLU A 22 13.92 -1.47 3.15
C GLU A 22 12.55 -2.15 3.26
N LEU A 23 11.49 -1.53 2.74
CA LEU A 23 10.14 -2.13 2.74
C LEU A 23 10.07 -3.38 1.84
N ILE A 24 10.68 -3.34 0.64
CA ILE A 24 10.66 -4.48 -0.29
C ILE A 24 11.32 -5.72 0.33
N ARG A 25 12.37 -5.55 1.15
CA ARG A 25 13.04 -6.68 1.84
C ARG A 25 12.15 -7.43 2.82
N ILE A 26 11.03 -6.86 3.21
CA ILE A 26 10.05 -7.51 4.09
C ILE A 26 9.06 -8.28 3.20
N PRO A 27 9.02 -9.62 3.26
CA PRO A 27 8.11 -10.43 2.45
C PRO A 27 6.68 -10.41 3.03
N SER A 28 6.05 -9.25 3.02
CA SER A 28 4.76 -8.97 3.66
C SER A 28 3.58 -9.65 2.95
N ILE A 29 3.74 -10.92 2.62
CA ILE A 29 2.66 -11.79 2.17
C ILE A 29 1.78 -12.11 3.38
N ARG A 30 0.47 -12.07 3.21
CA ARG A 30 -0.46 -12.45 4.27
C ARG A 30 -0.16 -13.85 4.78
N GLY A 31 -0.01 -13.96 6.10
CA GLY A 31 0.20 -15.21 6.82
C GLY A 31 -0.90 -15.47 7.85
N GLU A 32 -0.71 -16.52 8.64
CA GLU A 32 -1.61 -16.83 9.74
C GLU A 32 -1.62 -15.72 10.78
N ALA A 33 -2.82 -15.43 11.31
CA ALA A 33 -2.98 -14.45 12.36
C ALA A 33 -2.34 -14.95 13.66
N VAL A 34 -1.50 -14.12 14.26
CA VAL A 34 -0.91 -14.37 15.58
C VAL A 34 -1.13 -13.15 16.47
N HIS A 35 -0.90 -13.30 17.77
CA HIS A 35 -1.09 -12.20 18.72
C HIS A 35 -0.33 -10.94 18.29
N GLY A 36 -1.08 -9.85 18.07
CA GLY A 36 -0.53 -8.56 17.65
C GLY A 36 -0.13 -8.46 16.17
N ALA A 37 -0.42 -9.49 15.36
CA ALA A 37 -0.19 -9.51 13.91
C ALA A 37 -1.36 -10.22 13.20
N PRO A 38 -2.49 -9.51 12.97
CA PRO A 38 -3.72 -10.10 12.44
C PRO A 38 -3.58 -10.65 11.02
N TYR A 39 -2.59 -10.20 10.27
CA TYR A 39 -2.30 -10.63 8.89
C TYR A 39 -0.95 -11.35 8.78
N GLY A 40 -0.42 -11.84 9.89
CA GLY A 40 0.88 -12.50 9.96
C GLY A 40 2.03 -11.56 10.34
N ALA A 41 3.13 -12.17 10.79
CA ALA A 41 4.28 -11.46 11.33
C ALA A 41 4.94 -10.54 10.31
N GLU A 42 5.01 -10.95 9.03
CA GLU A 42 5.69 -10.19 7.98
C GLU A 42 4.91 -8.92 7.59
N VAL A 43 3.58 -8.99 7.50
CA VAL A 43 2.74 -7.80 7.28
C VAL A 43 2.87 -6.84 8.46
N ARG A 44 2.90 -7.37 9.68
CA ARG A 44 3.13 -6.56 10.88
C ARG A 44 4.51 -5.90 10.86
N CYS A 45 5.55 -6.60 10.45
CA CYS A 45 6.90 -6.06 10.28
C CYS A 45 6.91 -4.91 9.26
N ALA A 46 6.19 -5.04 8.14
CA ALA A 46 6.05 -3.98 7.15
C ALA A 46 5.35 -2.74 7.72
N LEU A 47 4.28 -2.92 8.49
CA LEU A 47 3.58 -1.81 9.17
C LEU A 47 4.51 -1.10 10.17
N ASP A 48 5.25 -1.85 10.97
CA ASP A 48 6.19 -1.28 11.93
C ASP A 48 7.31 -0.51 11.23
N ARG A 49 7.82 -1.02 10.10
CA ARG A 49 8.84 -0.36 9.31
C ARG A 49 8.31 0.94 8.68
N ALA A 50 7.14 0.93 8.05
CA ALA A 50 6.52 2.12 7.49
C ALA A 50 6.26 3.18 8.59
N ALA A 51 5.79 2.76 9.75
CA ALA A 51 5.61 3.63 10.91
C ALA A 51 6.92 4.25 11.41
N GLU A 52 8.01 3.47 11.43
CA GLU A 52 9.34 3.96 11.78
C GLU A 52 9.84 5.00 10.76
N GLN A 53 9.67 4.71 9.46
CA GLN A 53 10.03 5.64 8.39
C GLN A 53 9.26 6.98 8.50
N ALA A 54 7.96 6.91 8.79
CA ALA A 54 7.14 8.10 9.04
C ALA A 54 7.63 8.90 10.25
N ARG A 55 7.96 8.23 11.36
CA ARG A 55 8.51 8.89 12.56
C ARG A 55 9.87 9.54 12.30
N ARG A 56 10.73 8.93 11.48
CA ARG A 56 12.02 9.52 11.06
C ARG A 56 11.85 10.85 10.29
N LEU A 57 10.72 11.01 9.61
CA LEU A 57 10.32 12.25 8.94
C LEU A 57 9.61 13.25 9.87
N GLY A 58 9.46 12.92 11.16
CA GLY A 58 8.82 13.78 12.15
C GLY A 58 7.29 13.66 12.18
N LEU A 59 6.72 12.67 11.49
CA LEU A 59 5.27 12.44 11.47
C LEU A 59 4.84 11.66 12.72
N ARG A 60 3.70 12.07 13.29
CA ARG A 60 3.09 11.35 14.41
C ARG A 60 2.25 10.20 13.90
N VAL A 61 2.69 8.97 14.16
CA VAL A 61 2.00 7.74 13.71
C VAL A 61 1.14 7.18 14.82
N TYR A 62 -0.07 6.79 14.44
CA TYR A 62 -1.01 6.04 15.26
C TYR A 62 -1.22 4.64 14.66
N ILE A 63 -1.19 3.62 15.50
CA ILE A 63 -1.51 2.23 15.16
C ILE A 63 -2.52 1.74 16.20
N PRO A 64 -3.77 1.38 15.82
CA PRO A 64 -4.77 0.86 16.74
C PRO A 64 -4.32 -0.42 17.44
N GLU A 65 -4.95 -0.75 18.58
CA GLU A 65 -4.59 -1.94 19.35
C GLU A 65 -4.73 -3.24 18.56
N HIS A 66 -5.74 -3.35 17.71
CA HIS A 66 -5.94 -4.49 16.81
C HIS A 66 -4.91 -4.61 15.68
N LYS A 67 -4.13 -3.55 15.39
CA LYS A 67 -2.99 -3.53 14.45
C LYS A 67 -3.31 -3.94 13.01
N LYS A 68 -4.54 -3.69 12.57
CA LYS A 68 -4.97 -3.97 11.20
C LYS A 68 -4.50 -2.93 10.21
N TYR A 69 -4.25 -1.70 10.65
CA TYR A 69 -3.74 -0.60 9.86
C TYR A 69 -2.96 0.37 10.76
N GLY A 70 -2.32 1.35 10.16
CA GLY A 70 -1.78 2.52 10.85
C GLY A 70 -2.03 3.79 10.05
N TYR A 71 -1.85 4.95 10.66
CA TYR A 71 -1.93 6.21 9.92
C TYR A 71 -1.10 7.32 10.55
N CYS A 72 -0.81 8.36 9.77
CA CYS A 72 -0.28 9.62 10.25
C CYS A 72 -1.01 10.79 9.59
N ASP A 73 -1.15 11.90 10.34
CA ASP A 73 -1.87 13.09 9.91
C ASP A 73 -0.94 14.29 9.86
N ILE A 74 -1.16 15.18 8.89
CA ILE A 74 -0.67 16.56 8.88
C ILE A 74 -1.84 17.52 8.69
N GLY A 75 -1.62 18.79 9.01
CA GLY A 75 -2.68 19.80 8.94
C GLY A 75 -3.68 19.71 10.08
N GLN A 76 -4.71 20.53 9.99
CA GLN A 76 -5.76 20.66 11.00
C GLN A 76 -7.12 20.80 10.32
N GLY A 77 -8.20 20.54 11.04
CA GLY A 77 -9.55 20.66 10.55
C GLY A 77 -10.37 19.40 10.74
N GLU A 78 -11.67 19.49 10.49
CA GLU A 78 -12.61 18.38 10.66
C GLU A 78 -12.57 17.43 9.46
N LYS A 79 -12.44 17.99 8.24
CA LYS A 79 -12.36 17.19 7.01
C LYS A 79 -11.03 16.48 6.89
N ILE A 80 -11.09 15.25 6.38
CA ILE A 80 -9.92 14.39 6.20
C ILE A 80 -9.80 14.02 4.71
N VAL A 81 -8.67 14.36 4.10
CA VAL A 81 -8.25 13.85 2.80
C VAL A 81 -7.32 12.68 3.05
N GLY A 82 -7.75 11.48 2.70
CA GLY A 82 -6.98 10.26 2.85
C GLY A 82 -6.08 9.97 1.65
N ILE A 83 -4.93 9.38 1.90
CA ILE A 83 -4.08 8.70 0.92
C ILE A 83 -3.86 7.31 1.49
N MET A 84 -4.24 6.27 0.72
CA MET A 84 -4.26 4.91 1.26
C MET A 84 -3.53 3.93 0.34
N PRO A 85 -2.21 3.85 0.43
CA PRO A 85 -1.43 2.72 -0.09
C PRO A 85 -1.57 1.49 0.80
N HIS A 86 -1.11 0.32 0.29
CA HIS A 86 -1.02 -0.88 1.10
C HIS A 86 0.41 -1.43 1.20
N LEU A 87 0.65 -2.24 2.21
CA LEU A 87 1.96 -2.79 2.58
C LEU A 87 2.05 -4.30 2.36
N ASP A 88 0.92 -4.99 2.35
CA ASP A 88 0.86 -6.41 2.00
C ASP A 88 1.13 -6.60 0.51
N VAL A 89 1.53 -7.80 0.14
CA VAL A 89 1.88 -8.14 -1.24
C VAL A 89 1.43 -9.56 -1.56
N VAL A 90 1.11 -9.82 -2.83
CA VAL A 90 0.84 -11.17 -3.31
C VAL A 90 2.10 -12.05 -3.29
N PRO A 91 1.96 -13.39 -3.27
CA PRO A 91 3.08 -14.30 -3.41
C PRO A 91 3.90 -14.01 -4.67
N ALA A 92 5.21 -14.16 -4.55
CA ALA A 92 6.12 -13.92 -5.66
C ALA A 92 6.28 -15.21 -6.51
N LEU A 93 5.26 -15.52 -7.29
CA LEU A 93 5.27 -16.67 -8.19
C LEU A 93 6.11 -16.38 -9.46
N GLY A 94 6.49 -17.45 -10.18
CA GLY A 94 7.22 -17.35 -11.43
C GLY A 94 8.74 -17.26 -11.29
N ASN A 95 9.40 -16.98 -12.42
CA ASN A 95 10.86 -16.90 -12.49
C ASN A 95 11.32 -15.46 -12.29
N TRP A 96 12.06 -15.21 -11.24
CA TRP A 96 12.70 -13.93 -10.94
C TRP A 96 14.18 -13.98 -11.27
N SER A 97 14.72 -12.90 -11.83
CA SER A 97 16.17 -12.79 -12.12
C SER A 97 17.04 -12.79 -10.85
N LYS A 98 16.48 -12.30 -9.73
CA LYS A 98 17.03 -12.38 -8.38
C LYS A 98 15.89 -12.68 -7.41
N ALA A 99 16.22 -13.01 -6.17
CA ALA A 99 15.19 -13.26 -5.17
C ALA A 99 14.21 -12.05 -5.07
N PRO A 100 12.89 -12.29 -5.08
CA PRO A 100 11.88 -11.22 -5.22
C PRO A 100 11.89 -10.18 -4.09
N PHE A 101 12.41 -10.53 -2.93
CA PHE A 101 12.57 -9.65 -1.76
C PHE A 101 14.02 -9.17 -1.55
N GLU A 102 14.89 -9.36 -2.54
CA GLU A 102 16.22 -8.76 -2.63
C GLU A 102 16.20 -7.64 -3.68
N PRO A 103 15.72 -6.43 -3.34
CA PRO A 103 15.53 -5.36 -4.30
C PRO A 103 16.86 -4.89 -4.88
N TYR A 104 16.87 -4.61 -6.17
CA TYR A 104 18.02 -4.05 -6.87
C TYR A 104 17.61 -2.99 -7.89
N ILE A 105 18.58 -2.20 -8.31
CA ILE A 105 18.39 -1.16 -9.34
C ILE A 105 19.04 -1.62 -10.62
N THR A 106 18.29 -1.58 -11.71
CA THR A 106 18.80 -1.83 -13.07
C THR A 106 18.05 -0.94 -14.05
N ASP A 107 18.75 -0.37 -15.01
CA ASP A 107 18.20 0.46 -16.09
C ASP A 107 17.26 1.59 -15.61
N GLY A 108 17.52 2.12 -14.42
CA GLY A 108 16.71 3.18 -13.81
C GLY A 108 15.46 2.69 -13.07
N TYR A 109 15.21 1.39 -13.02
CA TYR A 109 14.10 0.75 -12.31
C TYR A 109 14.53 0.14 -10.99
N ILE A 110 13.63 0.15 -10.01
CA ILE A 110 13.75 -0.63 -8.78
C ILE A 110 12.96 -1.91 -8.99
N VAL A 111 13.65 -3.05 -8.94
CA VAL A 111 13.05 -4.37 -9.15
C VAL A 111 12.94 -5.11 -7.84
N GLY A 112 11.74 -5.62 -7.54
CA GLY A 112 11.41 -6.42 -6.35
C GLY A 112 9.91 -6.51 -6.15
N ARG A 113 9.41 -7.51 -5.44
CA ARG A 113 7.98 -7.65 -5.13
C ARG A 113 7.53 -6.49 -4.23
N GLY A 114 6.45 -5.78 -4.65
CA GLY A 114 5.94 -4.60 -3.95
C GLY A 114 6.62 -3.28 -4.39
N SER A 115 7.55 -3.28 -5.36
CA SER A 115 8.18 -2.04 -5.82
C SER A 115 7.20 -1.06 -6.48
N SER A 116 6.18 -1.56 -7.15
CA SER A 116 5.11 -0.79 -7.79
C SER A 116 3.81 -0.94 -7.03
N ASP A 117 3.44 -2.12 -6.65
CA ASP A 117 2.20 -2.53 -6.02
C ASP A 117 2.51 -3.05 -4.59
N ASP A 118 2.28 -2.23 -3.50
CA ASP A 118 2.06 -0.77 -3.53
C ASP A 118 3.02 -0.08 -2.53
N LYS A 119 4.14 -0.74 -2.14
CA LYS A 119 5.16 -0.13 -1.27
C LYS A 119 5.79 1.11 -1.92
N GLY A 120 5.83 1.15 -3.26
CA GLY A 120 6.24 2.32 -4.03
C GLY A 120 5.31 3.50 -3.81
N GLY A 121 4.00 3.28 -3.92
CA GLY A 121 2.96 4.24 -3.61
C GLY A 121 3.01 4.70 -2.16
N CYS A 122 3.28 3.77 -1.23
CA CYS A 122 3.45 4.10 0.19
C CYS A 122 4.61 5.08 0.42
N ILE A 123 5.79 4.83 -0.13
CA ILE A 123 6.95 5.72 0.03
C ILE A 123 6.73 7.05 -0.69
N ALA A 124 6.17 7.05 -1.89
CA ALA A 124 5.85 8.27 -2.62
C ALA A 124 4.90 9.15 -1.80
N SER A 125 3.84 8.57 -1.26
CA SER A 125 2.86 9.25 -0.41
C SER A 125 3.46 9.79 0.88
N LEU A 126 4.33 9.01 1.52
CA LEU A 126 5.01 9.39 2.76
C LEU A 126 5.89 10.63 2.55
N TYR A 127 6.66 10.65 1.48
CA TYR A 127 7.51 11.79 1.17
C TYR A 127 6.73 12.99 0.62
N ALA A 128 5.59 12.77 -0.03
CA ALA A 128 4.67 13.84 -0.40
C ALA A 128 4.08 14.53 0.83
N LEU A 129 3.70 13.77 1.87
CA LEU A 129 3.26 14.32 3.16
C LEU A 129 4.36 15.15 3.82
N ASP A 130 5.58 14.62 3.90
CA ASP A 130 6.73 15.33 4.49
C ASP A 130 7.06 16.61 3.72
N ALA A 131 7.03 16.57 2.38
CA ALA A 131 7.21 17.75 1.53
C ALA A 131 6.13 18.80 1.80
N LEU A 132 4.87 18.38 1.86
CA LEU A 132 3.74 19.27 2.12
C LEU A 132 3.85 19.93 3.50
N GLN A 133 4.22 19.16 4.54
CA GLN A 133 4.45 19.70 5.87
C GLN A 133 5.60 20.72 5.88
N LYS A 134 6.71 20.44 5.19
CA LYS A 134 7.89 21.32 5.13
C LYS A 134 7.72 22.53 4.24
N SER A 135 6.77 22.49 3.30
CA SER A 135 6.47 23.63 2.43
C SER A 135 5.87 24.82 3.19
N GLY A 136 5.40 24.61 4.43
CA GLY A 136 4.70 25.63 5.20
C GLY A 136 3.31 25.98 4.65
N ALA A 137 2.76 25.14 3.75
CA ALA A 137 1.42 25.36 3.19
C ALA A 137 0.37 25.37 4.31
N SER A 138 -0.53 26.33 4.25
CA SER A 138 -1.70 26.35 5.13
C SER A 138 -2.72 25.35 4.64
N LEU A 139 -3.01 24.33 5.46
CA LEU A 139 -3.96 23.29 5.15
C LEU A 139 -5.29 23.53 5.86
N ASN A 140 -6.38 23.59 5.11
CA ASN A 140 -7.74 23.74 5.64
C ASN A 140 -8.38 22.40 6.01
N SER A 141 -7.69 21.30 5.76
CA SER A 141 -8.12 19.92 6.05
C SER A 141 -6.93 19.14 6.61
N ARG A 142 -7.22 18.09 7.32
CA ARG A 142 -6.20 17.09 7.64
C ARG A 142 -5.89 16.26 6.39
N VAL A 143 -4.62 16.00 6.15
CA VAL A 143 -4.19 15.01 5.16
C VAL A 143 -3.70 13.80 5.93
N ARG A 144 -4.32 12.66 5.68
CA ARG A 144 -4.07 11.39 6.37
C ARG A 144 -3.45 10.40 5.43
N LEU A 145 -2.23 9.95 5.73
CA LEU A 145 -1.65 8.78 5.09
C LEU A 145 -2.02 7.55 5.91
N ILE A 146 -2.67 6.58 5.27
CA ILE A 146 -3.14 5.33 5.88
C ILE A 146 -2.27 4.19 5.34
N PHE A 147 -1.66 3.43 6.22
CA PHE A 147 -0.91 2.23 5.89
C PHE A 147 -1.86 1.03 5.90
N GLY A 148 -2.38 0.64 4.72
CA GLY A 148 -3.19 -0.56 4.52
C GLY A 148 -2.35 -1.82 4.72
N CYS A 149 -2.97 -2.89 5.20
CA CYS A 149 -2.28 -4.12 5.56
C CYS A 149 -2.97 -5.39 5.04
N ASN A 150 -4.05 -5.27 4.28
CA ASN A 150 -4.81 -6.42 3.79
C ASN A 150 -5.58 -6.15 2.49
N GLU A 151 -5.01 -5.37 1.59
CA GLU A 151 -5.63 -5.03 0.31
C GLU A 151 -5.81 -6.28 -0.56
N GLU A 152 -4.73 -7.06 -0.72
CA GLU A 152 -4.63 -8.20 -1.62
C GLU A 152 -5.55 -9.39 -1.27
N THR A 153 -6.08 -9.42 -0.05
CA THR A 153 -6.76 -10.62 0.45
C THR A 153 -8.08 -10.37 1.18
N GLY A 154 -8.67 -9.18 1.05
CA GLY A 154 -10.02 -9.01 1.56
C GLY A 154 -10.40 -7.67 2.19
N MET A 155 -9.47 -6.73 2.34
CA MET A 155 -9.72 -5.34 2.76
C MET A 155 -10.45 -5.18 4.12
N ASP A 156 -10.28 -6.12 5.05
CA ASP A 156 -10.89 -6.02 6.38
C ASP A 156 -10.17 -5.01 7.29
N ASP A 157 -8.99 -4.56 6.92
CA ASP A 157 -8.31 -3.38 7.45
C ASP A 157 -9.09 -2.10 7.14
N VAL A 158 -9.64 -1.95 5.92
CA VAL A 158 -10.52 -0.84 5.54
C VAL A 158 -11.81 -0.89 6.35
N ALA A 159 -12.40 -2.09 6.51
CA ALA A 159 -13.59 -2.26 7.34
C ALA A 159 -13.32 -1.85 8.81
N ALA A 160 -12.13 -2.19 9.34
CA ALA A 160 -11.71 -1.77 10.67
C ALA A 160 -11.53 -0.24 10.74
N LEU A 161 -10.88 0.38 9.76
CA LEU A 161 -10.71 1.84 9.67
C LEU A 161 -12.07 2.58 9.74
N VAL A 162 -13.06 2.07 9.00
CA VAL A 162 -14.43 2.64 9.00
C VAL A 162 -15.11 2.42 10.35
N SER A 163 -15.00 1.23 10.92
CA SER A 163 -15.58 0.88 12.23
C SER A 163 -15.00 1.71 13.37
N ASP A 164 -13.71 2.05 13.29
CA ASP A 164 -13.03 2.91 14.27
C ASP A 164 -13.39 4.40 14.11
N GLY A 165 -14.26 4.76 13.14
CA GLY A 165 -14.63 6.15 12.86
C GLY A 165 -13.49 6.96 12.24
N GLN A 166 -12.50 6.31 11.62
CA GLN A 166 -11.33 6.95 11.05
C GLN A 166 -11.44 7.18 9.54
N LYS A 167 -12.60 6.93 8.96
CA LYS A 167 -12.88 7.09 7.52
C LYS A 167 -12.63 8.53 7.05
N PRO A 168 -11.82 8.75 6.01
CA PRO A 168 -11.68 10.04 5.36
C PRO A 168 -12.96 10.47 4.61
N ASP A 169 -13.11 11.78 4.37
CA ASP A 169 -14.17 12.35 3.52
C ASP A 169 -13.90 12.07 2.04
N PHE A 170 -12.63 12.05 1.66
CA PHE A 170 -12.14 11.73 0.32
C PHE A 170 -10.87 10.91 0.45
N THR A 171 -10.68 9.92 -0.42
CA THR A 171 -9.47 9.08 -0.40
C THR A 171 -8.88 8.96 -1.79
N LEU A 172 -7.56 9.17 -1.89
CA LEU A 172 -6.72 8.83 -3.03
C LEU A 172 -6.08 7.47 -2.74
N VAL A 173 -6.17 6.54 -3.68
CA VAL A 173 -5.48 5.25 -3.64
C VAL A 173 -4.38 5.28 -4.71
N PRO A 174 -3.09 5.31 -4.33
CA PRO A 174 -1.98 5.46 -5.27
C PRO A 174 -1.53 4.10 -5.84
N ASP A 175 -2.48 3.26 -6.19
CA ASP A 175 -2.29 1.88 -6.64
C ASP A 175 -2.92 1.68 -8.03
N ALA A 176 -2.50 2.50 -8.99
CA ALA A 176 -2.95 2.40 -10.36
C ALA A 176 -1.93 3.00 -11.33
N PHE A 177 -2.03 2.63 -12.59
CA PHE A 177 -1.35 3.31 -13.68
C PHE A 177 -1.89 4.74 -13.86
N TRP A 178 -1.21 5.57 -14.62
CA TRP A 178 -1.41 7.01 -14.79
C TRP A 178 -2.82 7.51 -15.18
N ALA A 179 -3.83 6.69 -15.25
CA ALA A 179 -5.22 7.12 -15.40
C ALA A 179 -5.87 7.23 -14.01
N ILE A 180 -6.56 8.34 -13.75
CA ILE A 180 -7.35 8.47 -12.52
C ILE A 180 -8.64 7.67 -12.70
N GLY A 181 -8.73 6.53 -12.03
CA GLY A 181 -9.96 5.75 -11.91
C GLY A 181 -10.95 6.45 -10.97
N ILE A 182 -12.16 6.71 -11.43
CA ILE A 182 -13.22 7.31 -10.61
C ILE A 182 -14.31 6.31 -10.22
N GLY A 183 -14.14 5.04 -10.55
CA GLY A 183 -15.05 3.96 -10.22
C GLY A 183 -14.49 2.61 -10.60
N HIS A 184 -14.99 1.58 -9.94
CA HIS A 184 -14.64 0.19 -10.18
C HIS A 184 -15.88 -0.63 -10.49
N LYS A 185 -15.72 -1.70 -11.28
CA LYS A 185 -16.75 -2.71 -11.47
C LYS A 185 -16.89 -3.57 -10.21
N GLY A 186 -18.08 -4.12 -9.98
CA GLY A 186 -18.26 -5.12 -8.95
C GLY A 186 -17.46 -6.38 -9.25
N ARG A 187 -16.91 -7.01 -8.22
CA ARG A 187 -16.20 -8.30 -8.30
C ARG A 187 -17.02 -9.37 -7.61
N ILE A 188 -17.20 -10.51 -8.28
CA ILE A 188 -17.82 -11.71 -7.70
C ILE A 188 -16.80 -12.83 -7.85
N SER A 189 -16.50 -13.50 -6.74
CA SER A 189 -15.70 -14.73 -6.74
C SER A 189 -16.63 -15.89 -6.43
N LEU A 190 -16.63 -16.93 -7.27
CA LEU A 190 -17.41 -18.14 -7.10
C LEU A 190 -16.45 -19.32 -6.97
N THR A 191 -16.63 -20.12 -5.94
CA THR A 191 -15.95 -21.41 -5.81
C THR A 191 -16.96 -22.50 -6.10
N LEU A 192 -16.66 -23.36 -7.08
CA LEU A 192 -17.44 -24.53 -7.40
C LEU A 192 -16.74 -25.76 -6.84
N GLU A 193 -17.39 -26.45 -5.92
CA GLU A 193 -16.90 -27.71 -5.38
C GLU A 193 -17.73 -28.86 -5.97
N CYS A 194 -17.06 -29.87 -6.46
CA CYS A 194 -17.69 -31.10 -6.97
C CYS A 194 -17.19 -32.31 -6.17
N ASN A 195 -18.11 -33.19 -5.79
CA ASN A 195 -17.79 -34.37 -4.96
C ASN A 195 -17.15 -35.53 -5.76
N GLU A 196 -16.95 -35.38 -7.06
CA GLU A 196 -16.21 -36.31 -7.88
C GLU A 196 -14.78 -35.82 -8.08
N SER A 197 -13.84 -36.76 -8.22
CA SER A 197 -12.40 -36.48 -8.38
C SER A 197 -12.12 -35.75 -9.69
N PHE A 198 -12.22 -34.43 -9.65
CA PHE A 198 -11.68 -33.58 -10.69
C PHE A 198 -10.21 -33.31 -10.41
N HIS A 199 -9.38 -33.46 -11.43
CA HIS A 199 -7.93 -33.24 -11.33
C HIS A 199 -7.51 -31.76 -11.56
N GLU A 200 -8.46 -30.90 -11.92
CA GLU A 200 -8.19 -29.48 -12.18
C GLU A 200 -9.22 -28.58 -11.51
N ILE A 201 -8.75 -27.53 -10.85
CA ILE A 201 -9.56 -26.42 -10.37
C ILE A 201 -9.47 -25.33 -11.43
N ILE A 202 -10.58 -25.01 -12.08
CA ILE A 202 -10.65 -23.89 -13.01
C ILE A 202 -11.12 -22.67 -12.21
N GLN A 203 -10.25 -21.70 -12.05
CA GLN A 203 -10.59 -20.43 -11.41
C GLN A 203 -10.86 -19.38 -12.51
N PHE A 204 -12.08 -18.90 -12.56
CA PHE A 204 -12.44 -17.78 -13.42
C PHE A 204 -12.35 -16.47 -12.63
N SER A 205 -11.45 -15.58 -13.01
CA SER A 205 -11.49 -14.19 -12.59
C SER A 205 -11.94 -13.35 -13.78
N GLY A 206 -13.17 -12.86 -13.74
CA GLY A 206 -13.73 -12.03 -14.81
C GLY A 206 -13.68 -10.58 -14.45
N GLY A 207 -13.25 -9.76 -15.37
CA GLY A 207 -13.37 -8.32 -15.32
C GLY A 207 -12.05 -7.64 -15.04
N ASP A 208 -11.24 -7.59 -16.03
CA ASP A 208 -10.15 -6.65 -16.06
C ASP A 208 -10.53 -5.41 -16.84
N GLU A 209 -9.83 -4.36 -16.56
CA GLU A 209 -9.92 -3.11 -17.31
C GLU A 209 -9.20 -3.20 -18.66
N SER A 210 -8.42 -4.27 -18.87
CA SER A 210 -7.58 -4.46 -20.06
C SER A 210 -8.29 -5.16 -21.22
N GLY A 211 -9.49 -5.69 -20.97
CA GLY A 211 -10.21 -6.46 -22.00
C GLY A 211 -9.51 -7.77 -22.36
N ALA A 212 -8.69 -8.31 -21.45
CA ALA A 212 -8.09 -9.63 -21.66
C ALA A 212 -9.19 -10.67 -21.79
N SER A 213 -9.23 -11.29 -22.94
CA SER A 213 -10.12 -12.41 -23.21
C SER A 213 -9.76 -13.56 -22.28
N VAL A 214 -10.78 -14.19 -21.72
CA VAL A 214 -10.63 -15.50 -21.09
C VAL A 214 -9.99 -16.42 -22.15
N PRO A 215 -8.91 -17.12 -21.83
CA PRO A 215 -8.41 -18.16 -22.74
C PRO A 215 -9.50 -19.19 -22.98
N ASP A 216 -9.73 -19.53 -24.23
CA ASP A 216 -10.66 -20.60 -24.65
C ASP A 216 -10.26 -21.96 -24.08
#